data_92d2eb3314f716e3da5258423a627ac9
#
_entry.id   92d2eb3314f716e3da5258423a627ac9
#
_cell.length_a   1.000
_cell.length_b   1.000
_cell.length_c   1.000
_cell.angle_alpha   90.00
_cell.angle_beta   90.00
_cell.angle_gamma   90.00
#
_symmetry.space_group_name_H-M   'P 1'
#
loop_
_entity.id
_entity.type
_entity.pdbx_description
1 polymer ?
#
loop_
_entity_poly.entity_id
_entity_poly.type
_entity_poly.pdbx_seq_one_letter_code
_entity_poly.pdbx_strand_id
1 'polypeptide(L)'
;MDLGFEGGFSVLKSSVNEKLTPTFIDKKLNNGFVQLKKTKFKTVFANDILSDARNAWVNHFMKKGRQADLFYTQSIVDLVKLHQSGVDVFPKNIDIVTGGFPCQDFSIAGKRNGFN
;
A
#
# COMPACT_ATOMS: atom_id res chain seq x y z
N MET A 1 -3.28 -0.62 0.38
CA MET A 1 -3.20 0.63 -0.40
C MET A 1 -2.25 0.52 -1.60
N ASP A 2 -0.99 0.19 -1.40
CA ASP A 2 0.05 0.09 -2.45
C ASP A 2 -0.34 -0.83 -3.60
N LEU A 3 -0.92 -1.99 -3.31
CA LEU A 3 -1.40 -2.93 -4.32
C LEU A 3 -2.45 -2.30 -5.24
N GLY A 4 -3.38 -1.52 -4.68
CA GLY A 4 -4.41 -0.83 -5.45
C GLY A 4 -3.82 0.24 -6.38
N PHE A 5 -2.80 0.98 -5.93
CA PHE A 5 -2.11 1.96 -6.77
C PHE A 5 -1.30 1.32 -7.89
N GLU A 6 -0.56 0.27 -7.62
CA GLU A 6 0.28 -0.37 -8.63
C GLU A 6 -0.50 -1.24 -9.63
N GLY A 7 -1.65 -1.81 -9.23
CA GLY A 7 -2.42 -2.72 -10.06
C GLY A 7 -1.70 -4.04 -10.35
N GLY A 8 -2.06 -4.68 -11.45
CA GLY A 8 -1.39 -5.90 -11.91
C GLY A 8 -1.62 -7.13 -11.03
N PHE A 9 -2.70 -7.16 -10.26
CA PHE A 9 -3.11 -8.31 -9.44
C PHE A 9 -4.40 -8.94 -9.98
N SER A 10 -4.69 -10.16 -9.54
CA SER A 10 -5.86 -10.91 -9.97
C SER A 10 -7.02 -10.77 -8.99
N VAL A 11 -8.22 -10.61 -9.51
CA VAL A 11 -9.46 -10.53 -8.73
C VAL A 11 -10.53 -11.43 -9.35
N LEU A 12 -11.57 -11.75 -8.58
CA LEU A 12 -12.74 -12.42 -9.13
C LEU A 12 -13.40 -11.52 -10.17
N LYS A 13 -13.82 -12.10 -11.29
CA LYS A 13 -14.53 -11.39 -12.35
C LYS A 13 -15.79 -10.69 -11.83
N SER A 14 -16.48 -11.31 -10.87
CA SER A 14 -17.69 -10.74 -10.24
C SER A 14 -17.43 -9.47 -9.43
N SER A 15 -16.20 -9.19 -9.03
CA SER A 15 -15.82 -7.96 -8.30
C SER A 15 -15.50 -6.78 -9.22
N VAL A 16 -15.55 -6.96 -10.54
CA VAL A 16 -15.25 -5.92 -11.52
C VAL A 16 -16.46 -5.71 -12.43
N ASN A 17 -16.88 -4.47 -12.61
CA ASN A 17 -17.90 -4.13 -13.57
C ASN A 17 -17.28 -3.85 -14.94
N GLU A 18 -17.22 -4.86 -15.80
CA GLU A 18 -16.62 -4.75 -17.13
C GLU A 18 -17.30 -3.68 -18.02
N LYS A 19 -18.58 -3.38 -17.78
CA LYS A 19 -19.30 -2.35 -18.56
C LYS A 19 -18.86 -0.95 -18.19
N LEU A 20 -18.61 -0.71 -16.90
CA LEU A 20 -18.21 0.62 -16.40
C LEU A 20 -16.69 0.83 -16.52
N THR A 21 -15.91 -0.22 -16.34
CA THR A 21 -14.45 -0.11 -16.29
C THR A 21 -13.75 -1.15 -17.18
N PRO A 22 -14.06 -1.20 -18.50
CA PRO A 22 -13.48 -2.19 -19.40
C PRO A 22 -11.95 -2.06 -19.53
N THR A 23 -11.42 -0.86 -19.31
CA THR A 23 -9.98 -0.56 -19.43
C THR A 23 -9.14 -1.06 -18.25
N PHE A 24 -9.76 -1.46 -17.14
CA PHE A 24 -9.03 -1.93 -15.94
C PHE A 24 -8.54 -3.36 -16.09
N ILE A 25 -9.16 -4.13 -16.97
CA ILE A 25 -8.83 -5.55 -17.17
C ILE A 25 -7.73 -5.68 -18.23
N ASP A 26 -6.66 -6.37 -17.86
CA ASP A 26 -5.58 -6.72 -18.78
C ASP A 26 -5.92 -8.01 -19.54
N LYS A 27 -6.26 -9.06 -18.79
CA LYS A 27 -6.63 -10.35 -19.36
C LYS A 27 -7.58 -11.14 -18.46
N LYS A 28 -8.41 -11.98 -19.10
CA LYS A 28 -9.24 -12.97 -18.40
C LYS A 28 -8.38 -14.20 -18.09
N LEU A 29 -8.51 -14.69 -16.86
CA LEU A 29 -7.84 -15.88 -16.37
C LEU A 29 -8.82 -17.03 -16.28
N ASN A 30 -8.29 -18.24 -16.09
CA ASN A 30 -9.11 -19.42 -15.79
C ASN A 30 -9.79 -19.26 -14.41
N ASN A 31 -10.82 -20.09 -14.17
CA ASN A 31 -11.50 -20.17 -12.86
C ASN A 31 -12.25 -18.89 -12.43
N GLY A 32 -12.70 -18.06 -13.37
CA GLY A 32 -13.51 -16.88 -13.06
C GLY A 32 -12.72 -15.70 -12.49
N PHE A 33 -11.41 -15.69 -12.64
CA PHE A 33 -10.55 -14.57 -12.28
C PHE A 33 -10.23 -13.69 -13.50
N VAL A 34 -9.92 -12.43 -13.23
CA VAL A 34 -9.36 -11.50 -14.19
C VAL A 34 -8.11 -10.85 -13.61
N GLN A 35 -7.17 -10.55 -14.48
CA GLN A 35 -5.98 -9.77 -14.10
C GLN A 35 -6.21 -8.30 -14.42
N LEU A 36 -6.00 -7.44 -13.43
CA LEU A 36 -6.07 -6.01 -13.61
C LEU A 36 -4.79 -5.48 -14.25
N LYS A 37 -4.92 -4.40 -15.02
CA LYS A 37 -3.76 -3.73 -15.63
C LYS A 37 -2.84 -3.15 -14.57
N LYS A 38 -1.56 -3.16 -14.88
CA LYS A 38 -0.57 -2.38 -14.12
C LYS A 38 -0.79 -0.90 -14.38
N THR A 39 -0.59 -0.10 -13.36
CA THR A 39 -0.63 1.35 -13.45
C THR A 39 0.79 1.92 -13.65
N LYS A 40 0.90 3.23 -13.74
CA LYS A 40 2.18 3.95 -13.77
C LYS A 40 2.78 4.18 -12.38
N PHE A 41 2.02 3.91 -11.33
CA PHE A 41 2.47 4.11 -9.96
C PHE A 41 3.45 3.03 -9.55
N LYS A 42 4.44 3.43 -8.76
CA LYS A 42 5.46 2.56 -8.19
C LYS A 42 5.69 2.94 -6.75
N THR A 43 5.46 2.01 -5.84
CA THR A 43 5.76 2.20 -4.42
C THR A 43 7.28 2.23 -4.22
N VAL A 44 7.78 3.30 -3.63
CA VAL A 44 9.21 3.51 -3.34
C VAL A 44 9.51 3.57 -1.85
N PHE A 45 8.49 3.61 -1.02
CA PHE A 45 8.59 3.58 0.43
C PHE A 45 7.29 3.02 1.00
N ALA A 46 7.40 2.14 1.97
CA ALA A 46 6.27 1.64 2.74
C ALA A 46 6.65 1.56 4.22
N ASN A 47 5.68 1.79 5.10
CA ASN A 47 5.89 1.75 6.53
C ASN A 47 4.65 1.22 7.26
N ASP A 48 4.88 0.28 8.14
CA ASP A 48 3.92 -0.19 9.14
C ASP A 48 4.70 -0.80 10.31
N ILE A 49 4.27 -0.58 11.53
CA ILE A 49 4.90 -1.16 12.73
C ILE A 49 4.69 -2.67 12.85
N LEU A 50 3.71 -3.23 12.14
CA LEU A 50 3.38 -4.65 12.21
C LEU A 50 4.29 -5.47 11.29
N SER A 51 4.98 -6.44 11.85
CA SER A 51 5.82 -7.38 11.09
C SER A 51 5.02 -8.22 10.09
N ASP A 52 3.78 -8.56 10.43
CA ASP A 52 2.90 -9.31 9.54
C ASP A 52 2.51 -8.51 8.30
N ALA A 53 2.28 -7.19 8.45
CA ALA A 53 2.05 -6.30 7.32
C ALA A 53 3.28 -6.26 6.39
N ARG A 54 4.49 -6.19 6.96
CA ARG A 54 5.74 -6.29 6.20
C ARG A 54 5.84 -7.63 5.46
N ASN A 55 5.58 -8.74 6.13
CA ASN A 55 5.67 -10.08 5.53
C ASN A 55 4.70 -10.22 4.34
N ALA A 56 3.48 -9.76 4.48
CA ALA A 56 2.49 -9.76 3.40
C ALA A 56 2.95 -8.87 2.22
N TRP A 57 3.44 -7.68 2.50
CA TRP A 57 3.95 -6.76 1.50
C TRP A 57 5.15 -7.34 0.74
N VAL A 58 6.14 -7.85 1.46
CA VAL A 58 7.36 -8.47 0.90
C VAL A 58 7.00 -9.66 0.01
N ASN A 59 6.13 -10.56 0.49
CA ASN A 59 5.70 -11.72 -0.29
C ASN A 59 5.04 -11.35 -1.62
N HIS A 60 4.30 -10.23 -1.65
CA HIS A 60 3.66 -9.78 -2.87
C HIS A 60 4.64 -9.05 -3.80
N PHE A 61 5.36 -8.07 -3.27
CA PHE A 61 6.17 -7.15 -4.09
C PHE A 61 7.55 -7.68 -4.47
N MET A 62 8.17 -8.56 -3.69
CA MET A 62 9.43 -9.21 -4.09
C MET A 62 9.27 -10.05 -5.35
N LYS A 63 8.14 -10.73 -5.52
CA LYS A 63 7.83 -11.45 -6.77
C LYS A 63 7.77 -10.52 -7.99
N LYS A 64 7.61 -9.22 -7.77
CA LYS A 64 7.60 -8.17 -8.80
C LYS A 64 8.96 -7.45 -8.92
N GLY A 65 10.02 -7.97 -8.32
CA GLY A 65 11.36 -7.37 -8.37
C GLY A 65 11.57 -6.18 -7.44
N ARG A 66 10.73 -5.99 -6.44
CA ARG A 66 10.93 -4.96 -5.41
C ARG A 66 11.87 -5.45 -4.33
N GLN A 67 12.59 -4.52 -3.72
CA GLN A 67 13.49 -4.80 -2.61
C GLN A 67 12.73 -4.76 -1.28
N ALA A 68 13.04 -5.69 -0.38
CA ALA A 68 12.41 -5.77 0.94
C ALA A 68 12.80 -4.61 1.87
N ASP A 69 13.91 -3.93 1.61
CA ASP A 69 14.42 -2.77 2.35
C ASP A 69 13.62 -1.49 2.11
N LEU A 70 12.71 -1.48 1.14
CA LEU A 70 11.75 -0.39 0.95
C LEU A 70 10.67 -0.33 2.05
N PHE A 71 10.49 -1.41 2.81
CA PHE A 71 9.50 -1.50 3.85
C PHE A 71 10.12 -1.36 5.25
N TYR A 72 9.75 -0.30 5.95
CA TYR A 72 10.21 0.02 7.28
C TYR A 72 9.19 -0.41 8.35
N THR A 73 9.67 -1.05 9.42
CA THR A 73 8.83 -1.48 10.55
C THR A 73 9.01 -0.60 11.79
N GLN A 74 9.84 0.42 11.72
CA GLN A 74 9.97 1.42 12.80
C GLN A 74 8.72 2.30 12.87
N SER A 75 8.49 2.89 14.04
CA SER A 75 7.47 3.93 14.18
C SER A 75 7.72 5.07 13.20
N ILE A 76 6.67 5.55 12.54
CA ILE A 76 6.78 6.70 11.63
C ILE A 76 7.31 7.94 12.35
N VAL A 77 6.99 8.10 13.63
CA VAL A 77 7.51 9.20 14.45
C VAL A 77 9.03 9.12 14.60
N ASP A 78 9.56 7.92 14.81
CA ASP A 78 11.01 7.71 14.93
C ASP A 78 11.72 7.91 13.58
N LEU A 79 11.11 7.47 12.48
CA LEU A 79 11.61 7.73 11.13
C LEU A 79 11.66 9.24 10.82
N VAL A 80 10.64 9.99 11.22
CA VAL A 80 10.62 11.45 11.05
C VAL A 80 11.72 12.12 11.88
N LYS A 81 11.89 11.75 13.15
CA LYS A 81 12.96 12.25 14.00
C LYS A 81 14.35 11.96 13.41
N LEU A 82 14.53 10.74 12.90
CA LEU A 82 15.78 10.32 12.26
C LEU A 82 16.05 11.17 11.01
N HIS A 83 15.05 11.41 10.19
CA HIS A 83 15.16 12.26 9.01
C HIS A 83 15.51 13.71 9.39
N GLN A 84 14.86 14.26 10.42
CA GLN A 84 15.14 15.60 10.94
C GLN A 84 16.56 15.74 11.52
N SER A 85 17.16 14.64 11.99
CA SER A 85 18.55 14.63 12.44
C SER A 85 19.57 14.60 11.31
N GLY A 86 19.14 14.59 10.04
CA GLY A 86 20.00 14.63 8.86
C GLY A 86 20.22 13.28 8.18
N VAL A 87 19.53 12.23 8.60
CA VAL A 87 19.59 10.92 7.93
C VAL A 87 18.56 10.89 6.80
N ASP A 88 18.98 10.55 5.59
CA ASP A 88 18.07 10.41 4.44
C ASP A 88 17.23 9.12 4.58
N VAL A 89 16.08 9.22 5.25
CA VAL A 89 15.15 8.10 5.45
C VAL A 89 14.11 8.04 4.33
N PHE A 90 13.56 9.19 3.95
CA PHE A 90 12.47 9.25 2.98
C PHE A 90 13.00 9.49 1.56
N PRO A 91 12.41 8.79 0.56
CA PRO A 91 12.79 9.02 -0.84
C PRO A 91 12.44 10.44 -1.27
N LYS A 92 13.20 10.97 -2.24
CA LYS A 92 12.99 12.30 -2.84
C LYS A 92 12.10 12.17 -4.09
N ASN A 93 11.51 13.28 -4.51
CA ASN A 93 10.66 13.38 -5.73
C ASN A 93 9.46 12.45 -5.69
N ILE A 94 8.66 12.56 -4.62
CA ILE A 94 7.45 11.77 -4.39
C ILE A 94 6.25 12.50 -4.96
N ASP A 95 5.46 11.82 -5.80
CA ASP A 95 4.23 12.37 -6.37
C ASP A 95 3.03 12.22 -5.44
N ILE A 96 2.96 11.09 -4.70
CA ILE A 96 1.82 10.76 -3.84
C ILE A 96 2.31 10.18 -2.51
N VAL A 97 1.75 10.66 -1.42
CA VAL A 97 1.86 10.06 -0.09
C VAL A 97 0.49 9.62 0.36
N THR A 98 0.39 8.39 0.80
CA THR A 98 -0.86 7.83 1.34
C THR A 98 -0.64 7.35 2.77
N GLY A 99 -1.68 7.41 3.59
CA GLY A 99 -1.61 6.95 4.96
C GLY A 99 -3.00 6.52 5.46
N GLY A 100 -3.00 5.52 6.34
CA GLY A 100 -4.18 5.11 7.10
C GLY A 100 -3.81 5.09 8.58
N PHE A 101 -4.40 5.97 9.36
CA PHE A 101 -4.22 5.99 10.80
C PHE A 101 -5.47 5.42 11.48
N PRO A 102 -5.33 4.83 12.69
CA PRO A 102 -6.47 4.30 13.44
C PRO A 102 -7.49 5.39 13.70
N CYS A 103 -8.74 5.18 13.26
CA CYS A 103 -9.83 6.12 13.50
C CYS A 103 -10.71 5.75 14.68
N GLN A 104 -10.40 4.65 15.39
CA GLN A 104 -11.18 4.13 16.51
C GLN A 104 -11.34 5.14 17.63
N ASP A 105 -10.29 5.91 17.92
CA ASP A 105 -10.30 6.94 18.96
C ASP A 105 -11.02 8.23 18.55
N PHE A 106 -11.27 8.41 17.26
CA PHE A 106 -11.96 9.56 16.69
C PHE A 106 -13.42 9.26 16.32
N SER A 107 -13.81 7.98 16.25
CA SER A 107 -15.16 7.59 15.88
C SER A 107 -16.13 7.74 17.05
N ILE A 108 -17.43 7.83 16.74
CA ILE A 108 -18.51 7.88 17.75
C ILE A 108 -18.52 6.59 18.60
N ALA A 109 -18.14 5.46 18.01
CA ALA A 109 -18.07 4.15 18.67
C ALA A 109 -16.74 3.91 19.43
N GLY A 110 -15.73 4.77 19.25
CA GLY A 110 -14.45 4.67 19.93
C GLY A 110 -14.38 5.43 21.25
N LYS A 111 -13.28 5.28 21.97
CA LYS A 111 -13.04 5.95 23.26
C LYS A 111 -12.75 7.45 23.15
N ARG A 112 -12.65 8.01 21.94
CA ARG A 112 -12.38 9.43 21.63
C ARG A 112 -11.12 9.99 22.31
N ASN A 113 -10.08 9.20 22.46
CA ASN A 113 -8.82 9.62 23.08
C ASN A 113 -7.82 10.27 22.09
N GLY A 114 -8.27 10.60 20.88
CA GLY A 114 -7.41 10.96 19.76
C GLY A 114 -6.66 12.30 19.87
N PHE A 115 -6.98 13.13 20.86
CA PHE A 115 -6.35 14.45 21.09
C PHE A 115 -5.99 14.72 22.56
N ASN A 116 -5.51 13.73 23.23
CA ASN A 116 -4.98 13.94 24.60
C ASN A 116 -3.52 14.35 24.56
#